data_f759aba3298ab15589161e9fbff96329
#
_entry.id   f759aba3298ab15589161e9fbff96329
#
_cell.length_a   1.000
_cell.length_b   1.000
_cell.length_c   1.000
_cell.angle_alpha   90.00
_cell.angle_beta   90.00
_cell.angle_gamma   90.00
#
_symmetry.space_group_name_H-M   'P 1'
#
loop_
_entity.id
_entity.type
_entity.pdbx_description
1 polymer ?
#
loop_
_entity_poly.entity_id
_entity_poly.type
_entity_poly.pdbx_seq_one_letter_code
_entity_poly.pdbx_strand_id
1 'polypeptide(L)'
;WMEKIEPYDEHLAREGRVMEVLSEHLCQGWLEGYLLTGRHGLFSCYEAFIHIVDSMVNQHAKWLKTASELSWRKPIASLNYLLTSHVWRQDHNGFSHQDPGFDDFVANKKADTVRLYFPPDANTLLWVTDHCLRTWNRINVITAGKQPQLQWLTADEAEEHCKAGAGIWECACTCAAAEEPDLVMACAGDVPTMETLAAVDI
;
A
#
# COMPACT_ATOMS: atom_id res chain seq x y z
N TRP A 1 -7.52 23.86 3.95
CA TRP A 1 -8.36 24.74 4.72
C TRP A 1 -8.03 26.19 4.37
N MET A 2 -8.89 26.78 3.58
CA MET A 2 -8.75 28.21 3.21
C MET A 2 -9.99 28.98 3.63
N GLU A 3 -9.79 30.22 4.03
CA GLU A 3 -10.88 31.16 4.26
C GLU A 3 -11.49 31.52 2.91
N LYS A 4 -12.82 31.63 2.84
CA LYS A 4 -13.49 32.11 1.64
C LYS A 4 -13.03 33.55 1.35
N ILE A 5 -12.36 33.75 0.21
CA ILE A 5 -11.73 35.02 -0.14
C ILE A 5 -12.70 35.90 -0.92
N GLU A 6 -13.47 35.27 -1.82
CA GLU A 6 -14.39 36.00 -2.72
C GLU A 6 -15.85 35.51 -2.54
N PRO A 7 -16.84 36.38 -2.77
CA PRO A 7 -18.25 35.99 -2.61
C PRO A 7 -18.71 34.82 -3.48
N TYR A 8 -18.01 34.57 -4.59
CA TYR A 8 -18.33 33.51 -5.55
C TYR A 8 -17.55 32.20 -5.33
N ASP A 9 -16.75 32.12 -4.27
CA ASP A 9 -16.07 30.90 -3.88
C ASP A 9 -17.09 29.90 -3.31
N GLU A 10 -17.74 29.14 -4.20
CA GLU A 10 -18.83 28.22 -3.84
C GLU A 10 -18.33 26.98 -3.08
N HIS A 11 -17.08 26.59 -3.32
CA HIS A 11 -16.50 25.34 -2.80
C HIS A 11 -15.60 25.51 -1.60
N LEU A 12 -15.35 26.76 -1.17
CA LEU A 12 -14.52 27.05 -0.01
C LEU A 12 -15.37 27.29 1.23
N ALA A 13 -15.07 26.57 2.28
CA ALA A 13 -15.73 26.73 3.58
C ALA A 13 -14.72 26.60 4.71
N ARG A 14 -14.86 27.42 5.73
CA ARG A 14 -14.00 27.39 6.91
C ARG A 14 -14.06 26.04 7.65
N GLU A 15 -15.19 25.35 7.56
CA GLU A 15 -15.45 24.04 8.17
C GLU A 15 -15.40 22.90 7.14
N GLY A 16 -14.76 23.15 5.99
CA GLY A 16 -14.63 22.16 4.92
C GLY A 16 -13.87 20.90 5.37
N ARG A 17 -14.27 19.77 4.84
CA ARG A 17 -13.65 18.47 5.12
C ARG A 17 -12.52 18.13 4.15
N VAL A 18 -12.42 18.86 3.05
CA VAL A 18 -11.36 18.73 2.05
C VAL A 18 -10.40 19.89 2.21
N MET A 19 -9.13 19.57 2.34
CA MET A 19 -8.05 20.54 2.40
C MET A 19 -7.18 20.37 1.14
N GLU A 20 -6.99 21.45 0.40
CA GLU A 20 -6.08 21.46 -0.74
C GLU A 20 -4.68 21.88 -0.27
N VAL A 21 -3.71 21.05 -0.60
CA VAL A 21 -2.30 21.31 -0.30
C VAL A 21 -1.41 20.64 -1.34
N LEU A 22 -0.43 21.40 -1.84
CA LEU A 22 0.55 20.92 -2.82
C LEU A 22 1.87 20.59 -2.11
N SER A 23 1.81 19.63 -1.17
CA SER A 23 2.99 19.20 -0.44
C SER A 23 2.75 17.82 0.17
N GLU A 24 3.46 16.82 -0.30
CA GLU A 24 3.46 15.47 0.22
C GLU A 24 3.95 15.45 1.68
N HIS A 25 4.93 16.28 2.02
CA HIS A 25 5.42 16.41 3.40
C HIS A 25 4.33 16.89 4.36
N LEU A 26 3.54 17.88 3.96
CA LEU A 26 2.42 18.35 4.78
C LEU A 26 1.31 17.31 4.87
N CYS A 27 0.97 16.63 3.77
CA CYS A 27 -0.01 15.54 3.76
C CYS A 27 0.39 14.44 4.74
N GLN A 28 1.64 13.98 4.70
CA GLN A 28 2.13 12.98 5.63
C GLN A 28 2.17 13.51 7.07
N GLY A 29 2.67 14.71 7.30
CA GLY A 29 2.73 15.29 8.64
C GLY A 29 1.35 15.43 9.30
N TRP A 30 0.35 15.81 8.52
CA TRP A 30 -1.04 15.86 9.00
C TRP A 30 -1.60 14.46 9.27
N LEU A 31 -1.31 13.49 8.40
CA LEU A 31 -1.72 12.10 8.62
C LEU A 31 -1.07 11.56 9.90
N GLU A 32 0.24 11.75 10.10
CA GLU A 32 0.92 11.31 11.32
C GLU A 32 0.28 11.95 12.58
N GLY A 33 0.02 13.25 12.55
CA GLY A 33 -0.68 13.94 13.64
C GLY A 33 -2.09 13.39 13.89
N TYR A 34 -2.82 13.03 12.82
CA TYR A 34 -4.15 12.44 12.90
C TYR A 34 -4.13 11.04 13.53
N LEU A 35 -3.15 10.21 13.16
CA LEU A 35 -2.95 8.87 13.73
C LEU A 35 -2.67 8.93 15.24
N LEU A 36 -1.92 9.95 15.69
CA LEU A 36 -1.64 10.17 17.11
C LEU A 36 -2.90 10.48 17.95
N THR A 37 -3.98 10.90 17.31
CA THR A 37 -5.28 11.10 17.98
C THR A 37 -6.09 9.81 18.13
N GLY A 38 -5.54 8.67 17.70
CA GLY A 38 -6.22 7.36 17.73
C GLY A 38 -7.15 7.12 16.53
N ARG A 39 -7.05 7.97 15.50
CA ARG A 39 -7.81 7.81 14.25
C ARG A 39 -6.96 7.09 13.21
N HIS A 40 -7.61 6.55 12.19
CA HIS A 40 -6.98 5.81 11.10
C HIS A 40 -7.00 6.62 9.82
N GLY A 41 -6.00 6.41 8.97
CA GLY A 41 -5.87 7.10 7.71
C GLY A 41 -4.97 6.37 6.72
N LEU A 42 -4.96 6.88 5.49
CA LEU A 42 -4.23 6.34 4.37
C LEU A 42 -3.65 7.49 3.55
N PHE A 43 -2.39 7.34 3.14
CA PHE A 43 -1.73 8.24 2.20
C PHE A 43 -1.65 7.57 0.83
N SER A 44 -2.36 8.11 -0.15
CA SER A 44 -2.35 7.59 -1.52
C SER A 44 -1.44 8.44 -2.39
N CYS A 45 -0.53 7.78 -3.11
CA CYS A 45 0.44 8.43 -3.97
C CYS A 45 0.85 7.50 -5.12
N TYR A 46 1.51 8.03 -6.15
CA TYR A 46 2.22 7.22 -7.11
C TYR A 46 3.56 6.77 -6.53
N GLU A 47 4.02 5.59 -6.89
CA GLU A 47 5.33 5.09 -6.47
C GLU A 47 6.46 6.08 -6.81
N ALA A 48 6.40 6.70 -8.00
CA ALA A 48 7.36 7.69 -8.45
C ALA A 48 7.50 8.92 -7.55
N PHE A 49 6.46 9.30 -6.82
CA PHE A 49 6.46 10.50 -5.98
C PHE A 49 6.65 10.23 -4.49
N ILE A 50 6.47 9.00 -4.05
CA ILE A 50 6.51 8.68 -2.62
C ILE A 50 7.89 8.90 -2.01
N HIS A 51 8.96 8.84 -2.80
CA HIS A 51 10.32 9.14 -2.36
C HIS A 51 10.50 10.54 -1.79
N ILE A 52 9.63 11.49 -2.13
CA ILE A 52 9.62 12.83 -1.54
C ILE A 52 9.54 12.78 -0.01
N VAL A 53 8.90 11.75 0.55
CA VAL A 53 8.69 11.60 2.00
C VAL A 53 9.57 10.54 2.66
N ASP A 54 10.57 10.00 2.00
CA ASP A 54 11.48 8.95 2.53
C ASP A 54 12.05 9.28 3.90
N SER A 55 12.51 10.51 4.07
CA SER A 55 13.07 10.95 5.34
C SER A 55 12.05 10.94 6.48
N MET A 56 10.81 11.30 6.19
CA MET A 56 9.70 11.25 7.15
C MET A 56 9.33 9.81 7.49
N VAL A 57 9.26 8.92 6.49
CA VAL A 57 9.05 7.47 6.70
C VAL A 57 10.12 6.89 7.61
N ASN A 58 11.38 7.23 7.37
CA ASN A 58 12.50 6.81 8.23
C ASN A 58 12.35 7.30 9.66
N GLN A 59 12.00 8.56 9.85
CA GLN A 59 11.81 9.13 11.18
C GLN A 59 10.63 8.48 11.89
N HIS A 60 9.52 8.27 11.18
CA HIS A 60 8.35 7.59 11.72
C HIS A 60 8.67 6.16 12.16
N ALA A 61 9.40 5.38 11.34
CA ALA A 61 9.82 4.03 11.68
C ALA A 61 10.71 3.97 12.92
N LYS A 62 11.68 4.89 13.04
CA LYS A 62 12.55 5.00 14.23
C LYS A 62 11.74 5.37 15.47
N TRP A 63 10.85 6.32 15.30
CA TRP A 63 9.98 6.77 16.40
C TRP A 63 9.04 5.67 16.87
N LEU A 64 8.39 4.92 15.97
CA LEU A 64 7.56 3.77 16.30
C LEU A 64 8.33 2.73 17.11
N LYS A 65 9.53 2.38 16.67
CA LYS A 65 10.39 1.43 17.37
C LYS A 65 10.67 1.90 18.81
N THR A 66 11.10 3.15 18.98
CA THR A 66 11.40 3.69 20.30
C THR A 66 10.14 3.82 21.17
N ALA A 67 9.02 4.26 20.57
CA ALA A 67 7.78 4.42 21.28
C ALA A 67 7.18 3.08 21.77
N SER A 68 7.38 1.99 21.02
CA SER A 68 6.91 0.66 21.40
C SER A 68 7.61 0.08 22.64
N GLU A 69 8.79 0.57 22.98
CA GLU A 69 9.54 0.16 24.17
C GLU A 69 9.02 0.83 25.45
N LEU A 70 8.15 1.83 25.35
CA LEU A 70 7.64 2.60 26.47
C LEU A 70 6.33 2.00 26.99
N SER A 71 6.35 1.37 28.15
CA SER A 71 5.21 0.65 28.76
C SER A 71 3.98 1.51 29.02
N TRP A 72 4.14 2.81 29.20
CA TRP A 72 3.04 3.74 29.46
C TRP A 72 2.38 4.29 28.19
N ARG A 73 2.98 4.04 27.02
CA ARG A 73 2.47 4.56 25.75
C ARG A 73 1.45 3.60 25.14
N LYS A 74 0.29 4.14 24.77
CA LYS A 74 -0.72 3.36 24.04
C LYS A 74 -0.28 3.09 22.60
N PRO A 75 -0.69 1.96 22.03
CA PRO A 75 -0.53 1.73 20.59
C PRO A 75 -1.15 2.87 19.77
N ILE A 76 -0.53 3.18 18.64
CA ILE A 76 -1.02 4.17 17.67
C ILE A 76 -1.45 3.48 16.39
N ALA A 77 -2.45 4.05 15.72
CA ALA A 77 -2.88 3.55 14.42
C ALA A 77 -1.72 3.54 13.42
N SER A 78 -1.67 2.50 12.60
CA SER A 78 -0.60 2.34 11.62
C SER A 78 -0.62 3.44 10.56
N LEU A 79 0.57 3.82 10.09
CA LEU A 79 0.75 4.68 8.92
C LEU A 79 0.62 3.81 7.67
N ASN A 80 -0.39 4.09 6.86
CA ASN A 80 -0.70 3.28 5.69
C ASN A 80 -0.45 4.07 4.41
N TYR A 81 0.27 3.47 3.46
CA TYR A 81 0.46 3.97 2.10
C TYR A 81 -0.27 3.10 1.10
N LEU A 82 -0.88 3.73 0.10
CA LEU A 82 -1.40 3.08 -1.08
C LEU A 82 -0.72 3.67 -2.31
N LEU A 83 0.18 2.89 -2.91
CA LEU A 83 0.87 3.26 -4.14
C LEU A 83 0.02 2.82 -5.33
N THR A 84 -0.61 3.79 -6.00
CA THR A 84 -1.63 3.54 -7.03
C THR A 84 -1.09 3.51 -8.45
N SER A 85 0.21 3.72 -8.63
CA SER A 85 0.91 3.65 -9.91
C SER A 85 2.31 3.12 -9.64
N HIS A 86 2.61 1.97 -10.18
CA HIS A 86 3.82 1.21 -9.89
C HIS A 86 4.67 0.97 -11.15
N VAL A 87 5.89 0.48 -10.95
CA VAL A 87 6.91 0.30 -11.99
C VAL A 87 6.47 -0.58 -13.16
N TRP A 88 5.62 -1.57 -12.93
CA TRP A 88 5.19 -2.51 -13.99
C TRP A 88 4.12 -1.94 -14.92
N ARG A 89 3.51 -0.81 -14.59
CA ARG A 89 2.45 -0.20 -15.40
C ARG A 89 2.52 1.32 -15.35
N GLN A 90 3.38 1.87 -16.19
CA GLN A 90 3.73 3.29 -16.20
C GLN A 90 3.22 4.06 -17.42
N ASP A 91 2.41 3.44 -18.23
CA ASP A 91 1.81 3.99 -19.46
C ASP A 91 1.06 5.32 -19.26
N HIS A 92 0.59 5.56 -18.04
CA HIS A 92 -0.14 6.78 -17.67
C HIS A 92 0.68 7.81 -16.89
N ASN A 93 1.96 7.53 -16.58
CA ASN A 93 2.83 8.45 -15.82
C ASN A 93 3.86 9.16 -16.69
N GLY A 94 4.08 8.68 -17.92
CA GLY A 94 5.21 9.08 -18.75
C GLY A 94 6.57 8.63 -18.19
N PHE A 95 7.59 8.63 -19.01
CA PHE A 95 8.91 8.09 -18.65
C PHE A 95 9.65 8.92 -17.58
N SER A 96 9.27 10.17 -17.37
CA SER A 96 9.90 11.08 -16.39
C SER A 96 9.42 10.87 -14.95
N HIS A 97 8.40 10.03 -14.73
CA HIS A 97 7.77 9.81 -13.42
C HIS A 97 7.94 8.36 -12.97
N GLN A 98 9.09 7.79 -13.21
CA GLN A 98 9.41 6.40 -12.93
C GLN A 98 10.56 6.33 -11.92
N ASP A 99 10.22 6.10 -10.66
CA ASP A 99 11.19 5.88 -9.60
C ASP A 99 10.70 4.73 -8.69
N PRO A 100 11.11 3.47 -9.00
CA PRO A 100 10.59 2.28 -8.32
C PRO A 100 11.29 1.96 -6.99
N GLY A 101 12.17 2.78 -6.51
CA GLY A 101 13.06 2.45 -5.39
C GLY A 101 12.41 2.46 -4.02
N PHE A 102 11.17 2.94 -3.86
CA PHE A 102 10.52 3.04 -2.54
C PHE A 102 10.22 1.67 -1.92
N ASP A 103 9.72 0.72 -2.69
CA ASP A 103 9.46 -0.64 -2.19
C ASP A 103 10.76 -1.32 -1.74
N ASP A 104 11.87 -1.16 -2.47
CA ASP A 104 13.19 -1.63 -2.05
C ASP A 104 13.68 -0.93 -0.78
N PHE A 105 13.47 0.37 -0.68
CA PHE A 105 13.84 1.14 0.51
C PHE A 105 13.10 0.64 1.75
N VAL A 106 11.80 0.38 1.67
CA VAL A 106 11.02 -0.09 2.82
C VAL A 106 11.21 -1.58 3.09
N ALA A 107 11.51 -2.40 2.08
CA ALA A 107 11.81 -3.83 2.24
C ALA A 107 13.04 -4.09 3.13
N ASN A 108 13.97 -3.15 3.18
CA ASN A 108 15.14 -3.21 4.06
C ASN A 108 14.84 -2.84 5.52
N LYS A 109 13.61 -2.50 5.87
CA LYS A 109 13.20 -2.24 7.25
C LYS A 109 12.83 -3.52 7.97
N LYS A 110 12.75 -3.45 9.30
CA LYS A 110 12.32 -4.60 10.10
C LYS A 110 10.85 -4.94 9.87
N ALA A 111 10.57 -6.20 9.64
CA ALA A 111 9.21 -6.69 9.38
C ALA A 111 8.22 -6.52 10.56
N ASP A 112 8.70 -6.31 11.78
CA ASP A 112 7.86 -5.96 12.93
C ASP A 112 7.34 -4.51 12.88
N THR A 113 8.02 -3.65 12.13
CA THR A 113 7.67 -2.22 11.98
C THR A 113 7.08 -1.91 10.61
N VAL A 114 7.62 -2.48 9.52
CA VAL A 114 7.19 -2.19 8.15
C VAL A 114 6.69 -3.46 7.47
N ARG A 115 5.60 -3.35 6.73
CA ARG A 115 4.99 -4.42 5.94
C ARG A 115 4.72 -3.94 4.52
N LEU A 116 5.03 -4.81 3.56
CA LEU A 116 4.73 -4.64 2.14
C LEU A 116 3.63 -5.61 1.72
N TYR A 117 2.71 -5.13 0.91
CA TYR A 117 1.60 -5.89 0.37
C TYR A 117 1.48 -5.64 -1.13
N PHE A 118 1.41 -6.71 -1.89
CA PHE A 118 1.28 -6.70 -3.34
C PHE A 118 0.04 -7.51 -3.75
N PRO A 119 -1.16 -6.95 -3.57
CA PRO A 119 -2.39 -7.66 -3.89
C PRO A 119 -2.50 -7.90 -5.41
N PRO A 120 -2.83 -9.14 -5.84
CA PRO A 120 -2.95 -9.47 -7.26
C PRO A 120 -4.26 -9.00 -7.90
N ASP A 121 -5.29 -8.69 -7.13
CA ASP A 121 -6.62 -8.30 -7.62
C ASP A 121 -7.38 -7.41 -6.62
N ALA A 122 -8.60 -6.99 -7.00
CA ALA A 122 -9.39 -6.07 -6.20
C ALA A 122 -9.90 -6.67 -4.88
N ASN A 123 -10.23 -7.96 -4.82
CA ASN A 123 -10.71 -8.59 -3.60
C ASN A 123 -9.59 -8.70 -2.56
N THR A 124 -8.39 -9.06 -2.98
CA THR A 124 -7.21 -9.07 -2.13
C THR A 124 -6.80 -7.67 -1.69
N LEU A 125 -6.88 -6.67 -2.59
CA LEU A 125 -6.64 -5.27 -2.25
C LEU A 125 -7.61 -4.76 -1.18
N LEU A 126 -8.89 -5.07 -1.30
CA LEU A 126 -9.92 -4.70 -0.34
C LEU A 126 -9.62 -5.30 1.03
N TRP A 127 -9.33 -6.60 1.08
CA TRP A 127 -9.02 -7.29 2.33
C TRP A 127 -7.75 -6.74 3.00
N VAL A 128 -6.68 -6.57 2.22
CA VAL A 128 -5.40 -6.01 2.72
C VAL A 128 -5.61 -4.59 3.24
N THR A 129 -6.40 -3.76 2.56
CA THR A 129 -6.67 -2.39 3.00
C THR A 129 -7.41 -2.36 4.33
N ASP A 130 -8.47 -3.18 4.49
CA ASP A 130 -9.17 -3.31 5.78
C ASP A 130 -8.24 -3.81 6.88
N HIS A 131 -7.42 -4.84 6.59
CA HIS A 131 -6.41 -5.33 7.51
C HIS A 131 -5.44 -4.23 7.95
N CYS A 132 -4.87 -3.48 7.02
CA CYS A 132 -3.93 -2.41 7.31
C CYS A 132 -4.54 -1.31 8.17
N LEU A 133 -5.78 -0.92 7.90
CA LEU A 133 -6.51 0.08 8.68
C LEU A 133 -6.82 -0.38 10.11
N ARG A 134 -6.84 -1.69 10.38
CA ARG A 134 -7.04 -2.26 11.73
C ARG A 134 -5.74 -2.48 12.49
N THR A 135 -4.58 -2.36 11.85
CA THR A 135 -3.29 -2.58 12.50
C THR A 135 -2.83 -1.39 13.34
N TRP A 136 -1.91 -1.67 14.25
CA TRP A 136 -1.32 -0.70 15.17
C TRP A 136 0.21 -0.81 15.15
N ASN A 137 0.87 0.32 15.42
CA ASN A 137 2.33 0.43 15.55
C ASN A 137 3.10 -0.07 14.32
N ARG A 138 2.56 0.11 13.11
CA ARG A 138 3.19 -0.32 11.86
C ARG A 138 3.20 0.77 10.81
N ILE A 139 4.04 0.58 9.83
CA ILE A 139 3.98 1.24 8.53
C ILE A 139 3.59 0.15 7.53
N ASN A 140 2.48 0.32 6.87
CA ASN A 140 2.00 -0.60 5.83
C ASN A 140 2.12 0.09 4.48
N VAL A 141 2.70 -0.59 3.50
CA VAL A 141 2.79 -0.14 2.12
C VAL A 141 2.05 -1.14 1.24
N ILE A 142 1.06 -0.66 0.52
CA ILE A 142 0.24 -1.43 -0.41
C ILE A 142 0.54 -0.92 -1.81
N THR A 143 1.06 -1.77 -2.68
CA THR A 143 1.38 -1.43 -4.06
C THR A 143 0.39 -2.10 -4.99
N ALA A 144 -0.46 -1.31 -5.66
CA ALA A 144 -1.52 -1.78 -6.54
C ALA A 144 -1.80 -0.78 -7.66
N GLY A 145 -2.07 -1.27 -8.86
CA GLY A 145 -2.40 -0.43 -10.01
C GLY A 145 -3.80 0.20 -9.90
N LYS A 146 -3.94 1.41 -10.43
CA LYS A 146 -5.25 2.12 -10.51
C LYS A 146 -6.05 1.79 -11.76
N GLN A 147 -5.47 1.08 -12.70
CA GLN A 147 -6.13 0.68 -13.93
C GLN A 147 -6.97 -0.59 -13.71
N PRO A 148 -8.04 -0.79 -14.49
CA PRO A 148 -8.80 -2.04 -14.44
C PRO A 148 -7.90 -3.25 -14.65
N GLN A 149 -8.06 -4.25 -13.79
CA GLN A 149 -7.31 -5.50 -13.79
C GLN A 149 -8.24 -6.69 -13.81
N LEU A 150 -7.69 -7.87 -14.12
CA LEU A 150 -8.42 -9.12 -14.00
C LEU A 150 -8.70 -9.44 -12.54
N GLN A 151 -9.82 -10.07 -12.30
CA GLN A 151 -10.20 -10.57 -10.98
C GLN A 151 -9.95 -12.07 -10.94
N TRP A 152 -9.08 -12.50 -10.04
CA TRP A 152 -8.62 -13.88 -9.95
C TRP A 152 -9.34 -14.68 -8.86
N LEU A 153 -9.45 -14.09 -7.67
CA LEU A 153 -9.96 -14.75 -6.48
C LEU A 153 -11.34 -14.22 -6.11
N THR A 154 -12.24 -15.09 -5.68
CA THR A 154 -13.47 -14.69 -5.00
C THR A 154 -13.15 -14.00 -3.67
N ALA A 155 -14.12 -13.39 -3.03
CA ALA A 155 -13.90 -12.71 -1.75
C ALA A 155 -13.42 -13.69 -0.65
N ASP A 156 -13.97 -14.89 -0.61
CA ASP A 156 -13.61 -15.91 0.38
C ASP A 156 -12.19 -16.47 0.15
N GLU A 157 -11.85 -16.76 -1.11
CA GLU A 157 -10.49 -17.20 -1.49
C GLU A 157 -9.45 -16.10 -1.23
N ALA A 158 -9.79 -14.84 -1.50
CA ALA A 158 -8.92 -13.71 -1.20
C ALA A 158 -8.66 -13.55 0.31
N GLU A 159 -9.69 -13.76 1.14
CA GLU A 159 -9.54 -13.75 2.59
C GLU A 159 -8.58 -14.84 3.08
N GLU A 160 -8.75 -16.09 2.60
CA GLU A 160 -7.88 -17.20 2.93
C GLU A 160 -6.44 -16.96 2.46
N HIS A 161 -6.27 -16.53 1.21
CA HIS A 161 -4.97 -16.20 0.64
C HIS A 161 -4.25 -15.11 1.44
N CYS A 162 -4.93 -14.02 1.75
CA CYS A 162 -4.36 -12.90 2.50
C CYS A 162 -4.02 -13.26 3.95
N LYS A 163 -4.80 -14.12 4.60
CA LYS A 163 -4.49 -14.64 5.95
C LYS A 163 -3.22 -15.51 5.95
N ALA A 164 -3.00 -16.28 4.89
CA ALA A 164 -1.79 -17.06 4.71
C ALA A 164 -0.57 -16.18 4.35
N GLY A 165 -0.81 -15.04 3.72
CA GLY A 165 0.21 -14.09 3.26
C GLY A 165 0.85 -14.44 1.92
N ALA A 166 0.88 -15.70 1.56
CA ALA A 166 1.26 -16.25 0.25
C ALA A 166 0.61 -17.62 0.09
N GLY A 167 0.37 -18.05 -1.12
CA GLY A 167 -0.29 -19.34 -1.36
C GLY A 167 0.07 -19.93 -2.72
N ILE A 168 -0.13 -21.24 -2.83
CA ILE A 168 -0.04 -21.95 -4.11
C ILE A 168 -1.38 -21.82 -4.80
N TRP A 169 -1.35 -21.42 -6.07
CA TRP A 169 -2.54 -21.38 -6.90
C TRP A 169 -2.68 -22.68 -7.69
N GLU A 170 -3.39 -23.63 -7.11
CA GLU A 170 -3.57 -24.96 -7.70
C GLU A 170 -4.19 -24.93 -9.09
N CYS A 171 -5.05 -23.94 -9.36
CA CYS A 171 -5.66 -23.74 -10.68
C CYS A 171 -4.65 -23.41 -11.80
N ALA A 172 -3.47 -22.94 -11.45
CA ALA A 172 -2.37 -22.63 -12.36
C ALA A 172 -1.27 -23.71 -12.37
N CYS A 173 -1.39 -24.77 -11.55
CA CYS A 173 -0.43 -25.86 -11.54
C CYS A 173 -0.65 -26.81 -12.73
N THR A 174 0.42 -27.14 -13.43
CA THR A 174 0.42 -28.08 -14.56
C THR A 174 0.79 -29.51 -14.13
N CYS A 175 1.34 -29.69 -12.93
CA CYS A 175 1.67 -31.00 -12.34
C CYS A 175 0.49 -31.59 -11.57
N ALA A 176 0.45 -32.92 -11.46
CA ALA A 176 -0.53 -33.59 -10.59
C ALA A 176 -0.22 -33.28 -9.11
N ALA A 177 -1.26 -33.23 -8.26
CA ALA A 177 -1.17 -32.82 -6.86
C ALA A 177 -0.19 -33.64 -5.97
N ALA A 178 0.33 -34.78 -6.46
CA ALA A 178 1.29 -35.63 -5.76
C ALA A 178 2.68 -35.65 -6.42
N GLU A 179 2.89 -34.88 -7.48
CA GLU A 179 4.16 -34.81 -8.20
C GLU A 179 4.99 -33.64 -7.73
N GLU A 180 6.29 -33.84 -7.62
CA GLU A 180 7.23 -32.78 -7.33
C GLU A 180 7.44 -31.92 -8.60
N PRO A 181 7.21 -30.61 -8.56
CA PRO A 181 7.32 -29.76 -9.74
C PRO A 181 8.80 -29.58 -10.16
N ASP A 182 9.06 -29.62 -11.47
CA ASP A 182 10.38 -29.29 -12.00
C ASP A 182 10.72 -27.80 -11.90
N LEU A 183 9.69 -26.94 -11.90
CA LEU A 183 9.83 -25.48 -11.82
C LEU A 183 8.74 -24.91 -10.95
N VAL A 184 9.14 -24.01 -10.04
CA VAL A 184 8.22 -23.20 -9.23
C VAL A 184 8.35 -21.74 -9.65
N MET A 185 7.26 -21.13 -10.09
CA MET A 185 7.17 -19.71 -10.39
C MET A 185 6.56 -18.97 -9.20
N ALA A 186 7.15 -17.85 -8.82
CA ALA A 186 6.63 -16.98 -7.77
C ALA A 186 6.43 -15.55 -8.30
N CYS A 187 5.30 -14.94 -7.92
CA CYS A 187 4.98 -13.56 -8.27
C CYS A 187 4.27 -12.85 -7.12
N ALA A 188 4.25 -11.53 -7.17
CA ALA A 188 3.49 -10.71 -6.23
C ALA A 188 3.02 -9.43 -6.96
N GLY A 189 1.76 -9.05 -6.72
CA GLY A 189 1.14 -7.89 -7.35
C GLY A 189 0.29 -8.22 -8.57
N ASP A 190 -0.41 -7.23 -9.08
CA ASP A 190 -1.40 -7.35 -10.15
C ASP A 190 -0.78 -7.74 -11.51
N VAL A 191 0.16 -6.95 -12.01
CA VAL A 191 0.81 -7.21 -13.30
C VAL A 191 1.72 -8.44 -13.24
N PRO A 192 2.61 -8.62 -12.25
CA PRO A 192 3.42 -9.84 -12.16
C PRO A 192 2.60 -11.12 -12.10
N THR A 193 1.44 -11.11 -11.42
CA THR A 193 0.55 -12.28 -11.38
C THR A 193 -0.01 -12.59 -12.79
N MET A 194 -0.50 -11.58 -13.49
CA MET A 194 -1.01 -11.73 -14.86
C MET A 194 0.05 -12.30 -15.80
N GLU A 195 1.26 -11.73 -15.77
CA GLU A 195 2.37 -12.17 -16.64
C GLU A 195 2.84 -13.58 -16.28
N THR A 196 2.85 -13.95 -15.00
CA THR A 196 3.22 -15.30 -14.57
C THR A 196 2.19 -16.32 -15.03
N LEU A 197 0.90 -16.04 -14.90
CA LEU A 197 -0.15 -16.92 -15.38
C LEU A 197 -0.11 -17.09 -16.90
N ALA A 198 0.15 -16.00 -17.65
CA ALA A 198 0.34 -16.08 -19.10
C ALA A 198 1.55 -16.92 -19.48
N ALA A 199 2.62 -16.90 -18.68
CA ALA A 199 3.81 -17.72 -18.92
C ALA A 199 3.58 -19.22 -18.62
N VAL A 200 2.68 -19.55 -17.73
CA VAL A 200 2.28 -20.94 -17.43
C VAL A 200 1.47 -21.56 -18.58
N ASP A 201 0.70 -20.73 -19.31
CA ASP A 201 -0.14 -21.18 -20.43
C ASP A 201 0.63 -21.45 -21.73
N ILE A 202 1.93 -21.10 -21.82
CA ILE A 202 2.79 -21.32 -23.00
C ILE A 202 3.50 -22.66 -22.91
#